data_fe7a81c969f3a3eedb4391f724fd5c43
#
_entry.id   fe7a81c969f3a3eedb4391f724fd5c43
#
_cell.length_a   1.000
_cell.length_b   1.000
_cell.length_c   1.000
_cell.angle_alpha   90.00
_cell.angle_beta   90.00
_cell.angle_gamma   90.00
#
_symmetry.space_group_name_H-M   'P 1'
#
loop_
_entity.id
_entity.type
_entity.pdbx_description
1 polymer ?
#
loop_
_entity_poly.entity_id
_entity_poly.type
_entity_poly.pdbx_seq_one_letter_code
_entity_poly.pdbx_strand_id
1 'polypeptide(L)'
;MKYLPKIVLASIILFSCSKEGVSPTTTSNTITTSGHMFSPLLLNCNVGDTIFFELGSTHNAIEVSEENYNANNPTPLTNGFQFNYGESGFYIVTESKTYYYVCTPHLPQMKARIVVQ
;
A
#
# COMPACT_ATOMS: atom_id res chain seq x y z
N MET A 1 44.52 63.92 -3.56
CA MET A 1 43.17 63.37 -3.50
C MET A 1 43.27 61.86 -3.75
N LYS A 2 43.04 61.11 -2.75
CA LYS A 2 43.07 59.64 -2.86
C LYS A 2 41.66 59.14 -2.95
N TYR A 3 41.28 58.61 -4.09
CA TYR A 3 40.02 57.89 -4.25
C TYR A 3 40.18 56.48 -3.70
N LEU A 4 39.48 56.19 -2.65
CA LEU A 4 39.34 54.82 -2.14
C LEU A 4 38.29 54.11 -2.99
N PRO A 5 38.59 52.96 -3.60
CA PRO A 5 37.58 52.18 -4.27
C PRO A 5 36.67 51.56 -3.20
N LYS A 6 35.40 51.84 -3.29
CA LYS A 6 34.38 51.13 -2.49
C LYS A 6 34.33 49.70 -2.98
N ILE A 7 34.86 48.81 -2.18
CA ILE A 7 34.68 47.36 -2.39
C ILE A 7 33.22 47.06 -2.04
N VAL A 8 32.40 46.86 -3.08
CA VAL A 8 31.07 46.34 -2.92
C VAL A 8 31.22 44.85 -2.70
N LEU A 9 31.11 44.43 -1.45
CA LEU A 9 31.08 43.03 -1.10
C LEU A 9 29.74 42.48 -1.54
N ALA A 10 29.67 41.88 -2.72
CA ALA A 10 28.48 41.13 -3.15
C ALA A 10 28.37 39.89 -2.29
N SER A 11 27.48 39.94 -1.30
CA SER A 11 27.12 38.77 -0.50
C SER A 11 26.32 37.81 -1.39
N ILE A 12 26.98 36.80 -1.90
CA ILE A 12 26.32 35.71 -2.61
C ILE A 12 25.62 34.89 -1.55
N ILE A 13 24.33 35.12 -1.37
CA ILE A 13 23.47 34.26 -0.59
C ILE A 13 23.28 32.98 -1.40
N LEU A 14 24.06 31.96 -1.10
CA LEU A 14 23.82 30.62 -1.59
C LEU A 14 22.55 30.12 -0.92
N PHE A 15 21.42 30.25 -1.61
CA PHE A 15 20.22 29.52 -1.27
C PHE A 15 20.51 28.04 -1.53
N SER A 16 21.03 27.37 -0.53
CA SER A 16 21.05 25.93 -0.50
C SER A 16 19.62 25.46 -0.28
N CYS A 17 18.90 25.22 -1.34
CA CYS A 17 17.73 24.37 -1.26
C CYS A 17 18.21 22.95 -0.90
N SER A 18 18.38 22.70 0.38
CA SER A 18 18.34 21.34 0.86
C SER A 18 16.91 20.87 0.66
N LYS A 19 16.65 20.15 -0.42
CA LYS A 19 15.54 19.22 -0.42
C LYS A 19 15.86 18.27 0.71
N GLU A 20 15.23 18.48 1.85
CA GLU A 20 15.07 17.39 2.80
C GLU A 20 14.33 16.34 2.01
N GLY A 21 15.08 15.33 1.54
CA GLY A 21 14.48 14.16 0.99
C GLY A 21 13.62 13.60 2.08
N VAL A 22 12.30 13.80 1.97
CA VAL A 22 11.38 12.89 2.59
C VAL A 22 11.82 11.56 2.05
N SER A 23 12.56 10.81 2.88
CA SER A 23 12.85 9.42 2.61
C SER A 23 11.49 8.81 2.28
N PRO A 24 11.27 8.27 1.05
CA PRO A 24 10.02 7.60 0.81
C PRO A 24 9.93 6.56 1.91
N THR A 25 8.97 6.72 2.80
CA THR A 25 8.56 5.64 3.66
C THR A 25 8.11 4.60 2.67
N THR A 26 8.99 3.64 2.37
CA THR A 26 8.61 2.47 1.61
C THR A 26 7.62 1.75 2.50
N THR A 27 6.38 2.17 2.41
CA THR A 27 5.27 1.39 2.94
C THR A 27 5.37 0.10 2.17
N SER A 28 5.75 -0.96 2.87
CA SER A 28 5.81 -2.28 2.25
C SER A 28 4.40 -2.62 1.77
N ASN A 29 4.20 -2.66 0.46
CA ASN A 29 2.94 -3.11 -0.14
C ASN A 29 2.83 -4.63 -0.10
N THR A 30 3.28 -5.23 0.99
CA THR A 30 3.23 -6.67 1.22
C THR A 30 2.19 -6.99 2.29
N ILE A 31 1.30 -7.90 1.96
CA ILE A 31 0.28 -8.44 2.85
C ILE A 31 0.73 -9.83 3.28
N THR A 32 0.87 -10.00 4.57
CA THR A 32 1.23 -11.29 5.20
C THR A 32 0.08 -11.80 6.07
N THR A 33 0.24 -12.97 6.64
CA THR A 33 -0.71 -13.55 7.59
C THR A 33 -0.05 -13.80 8.93
N SER A 34 -0.79 -13.55 10.01
CA SER A 34 -0.35 -13.84 11.38
C SER A 34 -1.56 -14.32 12.20
N GLY A 35 -1.51 -15.56 12.66
CA GLY A 35 -2.70 -16.18 13.24
C GLY A 35 -3.85 -16.18 12.23
N HIS A 36 -5.04 -15.78 12.64
CA HIS A 36 -6.20 -15.62 11.76
C HIS A 36 -6.40 -14.16 11.33
N MET A 37 -5.32 -13.48 10.97
CA MET A 37 -5.34 -12.08 10.57
C MET A 37 -4.45 -11.84 9.36
N PHE A 38 -4.90 -10.96 8.48
CA PHE A 38 -4.01 -10.34 7.49
C PHE A 38 -3.24 -9.18 8.12
N SER A 39 -2.02 -8.98 7.70
CA SER A 39 -1.19 -7.87 8.17
C SER A 39 -0.58 -7.13 6.96
N PRO A 40 -0.90 -5.85 6.78
CA PRO A 40 -1.82 -5.02 7.56
C PRO A 40 -3.30 -5.33 7.27
N LEU A 41 -4.19 -4.92 8.17
CA LEU A 41 -5.66 -5.02 7.98
C LEU A 41 -6.19 -3.98 6.99
N LEU A 42 -5.47 -2.89 6.85
CA LEU A 42 -5.77 -1.79 5.94
C LEU A 42 -4.48 -1.36 5.26
N LEU A 43 -4.42 -1.52 3.96
CA LEU A 43 -3.31 -1.04 3.13
C LEU A 43 -3.77 0.12 2.27
N ASN A 44 -3.09 1.26 2.38
CA ASN A 44 -3.32 2.41 1.50
C ASN A 44 -2.25 2.44 0.42
N CYS A 45 -2.66 2.63 -0.83
CA CYS A 45 -1.75 2.69 -1.96
C CYS A 45 -2.34 3.54 -3.09
N ASN A 46 -1.62 3.63 -4.20
CA ASN A 46 -2.03 4.38 -5.39
C ASN A 46 -2.30 3.45 -6.56
N VAL A 47 -3.12 3.91 -7.51
CA VAL A 47 -3.32 3.20 -8.78
C VAL A 47 -1.98 2.91 -9.44
N GLY A 48 -1.80 1.69 -9.90
CA GLY A 48 -0.57 1.20 -10.52
C GLY A 48 0.40 0.54 -9.55
N ASP A 49 0.18 0.64 -8.26
CA ASP A 49 1.02 -0.03 -7.27
C ASP A 49 0.87 -1.55 -7.34
N THR A 50 1.97 -2.24 -7.06
CA THR A 50 1.99 -3.69 -6.95
C THR A 50 1.83 -4.10 -5.49
N ILE A 51 0.84 -4.92 -5.22
CA ILE A 51 0.58 -5.48 -3.89
C ILE A 51 1.05 -6.92 -3.88
N PHE A 52 1.94 -7.25 -2.96
CA PHE A 52 2.46 -8.60 -2.78
C PHE A 52 1.68 -9.32 -1.69
N PHE A 53 1.35 -10.58 -1.93
CA PHE A 53 0.72 -11.45 -0.95
C PHE A 53 1.70 -12.57 -0.59
N GLU A 54 1.96 -12.76 0.69
CA GLU A 54 2.77 -13.84 1.24
C GLU A 54 1.94 -14.56 2.30
N LEU A 55 1.17 -15.55 1.86
CA LEU A 55 0.19 -16.21 2.70
C LEU A 55 0.78 -17.43 3.43
N GLY A 56 0.39 -17.60 4.69
CA GLY A 56 0.62 -18.84 5.41
C GLY A 56 -0.16 -20.01 4.80
N SER A 57 0.30 -21.22 5.07
CA SER A 57 -0.20 -22.46 4.41
C SER A 57 -1.69 -22.76 4.64
N THR A 58 -2.30 -22.15 5.66
CA THR A 58 -3.71 -22.34 6.03
C THR A 58 -4.61 -21.19 5.59
N HIS A 59 -4.06 -20.22 4.87
CA HIS A 59 -4.75 -18.99 4.50
C HIS A 59 -4.79 -18.80 2.99
N ASN A 60 -5.93 -18.35 2.50
CA ASN A 60 -6.11 -17.84 1.16
C ASN A 60 -6.48 -16.35 1.20
N ALA A 61 -6.50 -15.69 0.05
CA ALA A 61 -6.96 -14.30 -0.07
C ALA A 61 -7.84 -14.20 -1.31
N ILE A 62 -9.11 -13.99 -1.10
CA ILE A 62 -10.14 -13.97 -2.14
C ILE A 62 -10.81 -12.61 -2.15
N GLU A 63 -10.71 -11.91 -3.28
CA GLU A 63 -11.44 -10.65 -3.45
C GLU A 63 -12.94 -10.92 -3.50
N VAL A 64 -13.69 -10.12 -2.74
CA VAL A 64 -15.16 -10.17 -2.67
C VAL A 64 -15.75 -8.79 -2.89
N SER A 65 -17.04 -8.71 -3.15
CA SER A 65 -17.75 -7.44 -3.16
C SER A 65 -17.84 -6.84 -1.75
N GLU A 66 -18.06 -5.54 -1.66
CA GLU A 66 -18.30 -4.88 -0.37
C GLU A 66 -19.50 -5.50 0.37
N GLU A 67 -20.57 -5.82 -0.36
CA GLU A 67 -21.75 -6.49 0.20
C GLU A 67 -21.40 -7.84 0.82
N ASN A 68 -20.65 -8.67 0.09
CA ASN A 68 -20.21 -9.98 0.57
C ASN A 68 -19.22 -9.88 1.73
N TYR A 69 -18.34 -8.89 1.70
CA TYR A 69 -17.44 -8.59 2.80
C TYR A 69 -18.21 -8.29 4.09
N ASN A 70 -19.21 -7.42 4.02
CA ASN A 70 -20.02 -7.06 5.17
C ASN A 70 -20.90 -8.21 5.65
N ALA A 71 -21.36 -9.05 4.75
CA ALA A 71 -22.20 -10.23 5.05
C ALA A 71 -21.41 -11.48 5.46
N ASN A 72 -20.07 -11.41 5.48
CA ASN A 72 -19.17 -12.56 5.68
C ASN A 72 -19.44 -13.70 4.68
N ASN A 73 -19.79 -13.32 3.46
CA ASN A 73 -20.06 -14.24 2.37
C ASN A 73 -18.78 -14.45 1.54
N PRO A 74 -18.26 -15.68 1.45
CA PRO A 74 -16.99 -15.96 0.77
C PRO A 74 -17.09 -16.02 -0.76
N THR A 75 -18.24 -15.72 -1.34
CA THR A 75 -18.42 -15.77 -2.80
C THR A 75 -17.43 -14.82 -3.49
N PRO A 76 -16.55 -15.34 -4.36
CA PRO A 76 -15.57 -14.50 -5.04
C PRO A 76 -16.21 -13.44 -5.93
N LEU A 77 -15.57 -12.26 -5.98
CA LEU A 77 -15.91 -11.24 -6.96
C LEU A 77 -15.52 -11.72 -8.35
N THR A 78 -16.43 -11.60 -9.32
CA THR A 78 -16.14 -11.89 -10.72
C THR A 78 -14.95 -11.04 -11.20
N ASN A 79 -13.93 -11.69 -11.76
CA ASN A 79 -12.66 -11.08 -12.17
C ASN A 79 -11.83 -10.47 -11.02
N GLY A 80 -12.17 -10.73 -9.76
CA GLY A 80 -11.36 -10.36 -8.63
C GLY A 80 -10.11 -11.23 -8.47
N PHE A 81 -9.15 -10.79 -7.68
CA PHE A 81 -7.98 -11.60 -7.40
C PHE A 81 -8.32 -12.79 -6.49
N GLN A 82 -7.61 -13.89 -6.71
CA GLN A 82 -7.71 -15.09 -5.89
C GLN A 82 -6.31 -15.68 -5.69
N PHE A 83 -5.89 -15.76 -4.43
CA PHE A 83 -4.65 -16.42 -4.04
C PHE A 83 -5.00 -17.66 -3.21
N ASN A 84 -4.45 -18.80 -3.61
CA ASN A 84 -4.68 -20.08 -2.95
C ASN A 84 -3.95 -20.18 -1.61
N TYR A 85 -4.21 -21.23 -0.86
CA TYR A 85 -3.55 -21.49 0.42
C TYR A 85 -2.04 -21.51 0.28
N GLY A 86 -1.37 -20.70 1.11
CA GLY A 86 0.09 -20.63 1.15
C GLY A 86 0.73 -20.00 -0.09
N GLU A 87 -0.05 -19.39 -0.98
CA GLU A 87 0.45 -18.79 -2.20
C GLU A 87 1.23 -17.49 -1.92
N SER A 88 2.35 -17.34 -2.62
CA SER A 88 3.04 -16.06 -2.76
C SER A 88 2.80 -15.54 -4.17
N GLY A 89 2.27 -14.33 -4.28
CA GLY A 89 1.93 -13.74 -5.56
C GLY A 89 1.80 -12.23 -5.47
N PHE A 90 1.36 -11.62 -6.55
CA PHE A 90 1.15 -10.19 -6.58
C PHE A 90 -0.09 -9.82 -7.39
N TYR A 91 -0.60 -8.64 -7.11
CA TYR A 91 -1.70 -8.01 -7.84
C TYR A 91 -1.38 -6.54 -8.07
N ILE A 92 -1.56 -6.07 -9.29
CA ILE A 92 -1.41 -4.64 -9.62
C ILE A 92 -2.79 -3.99 -9.52
N VAL A 93 -2.93 -3.02 -8.62
CA VAL A 93 -4.20 -2.30 -8.46
C VAL A 93 -4.39 -1.31 -9.61
N THR A 94 -5.49 -1.43 -10.32
CA THR A 94 -5.77 -0.67 -11.54
C THR A 94 -6.87 0.37 -11.39
N GLU A 95 -7.61 0.35 -10.30
CA GLU A 95 -8.75 1.22 -10.06
C GLU A 95 -8.63 1.96 -8.74
N SER A 96 -9.05 3.22 -8.74
CA SER A 96 -9.18 4.03 -7.52
C SER A 96 -10.46 3.61 -6.80
N LYS A 97 -10.33 2.60 -5.95
CA LYS A 97 -11.43 2.02 -5.16
C LYS A 97 -10.89 1.29 -3.93
N THR A 98 -11.79 0.79 -3.11
CA THR A 98 -11.46 -0.16 -2.04
C THR A 98 -11.62 -1.59 -2.55
N TYR A 99 -10.56 -2.39 -2.39
CA TYR A 99 -10.58 -3.82 -2.63
C TYR A 99 -10.85 -4.54 -1.31
N TYR A 100 -11.89 -5.34 -1.26
CA TYR A 100 -12.28 -6.14 -0.10
C TYR A 100 -11.85 -7.58 -0.32
N TYR A 101 -11.23 -8.21 0.68
CA TYR A 101 -10.83 -9.61 0.56
C TYR A 101 -10.92 -10.34 1.89
N VAL A 102 -11.05 -11.65 1.79
CA VAL A 102 -11.28 -12.55 2.92
C VAL A 102 -10.41 -13.80 2.81
N CYS A 103 -10.14 -14.42 3.97
CA CYS A 103 -9.70 -15.80 4.03
C CYS A 103 -10.93 -16.67 4.28
N THR A 104 -11.29 -17.52 3.33
CA THR A 104 -12.57 -18.20 3.34
C THR A 104 -12.80 -19.14 4.53
N PRO A 105 -11.80 -19.95 4.97
CA PRO A 105 -12.02 -20.84 6.11
C PRO A 105 -12.04 -20.13 7.47
N HIS A 106 -11.60 -18.88 7.54
CA HIS A 106 -11.49 -18.13 8.80
C HIS A 106 -12.46 -16.94 8.91
N LEU A 107 -13.52 -16.91 8.10
CA LEU A 107 -14.61 -15.98 8.29
C LEU A 107 -15.37 -16.30 9.59
N PRO A 108 -15.89 -15.28 10.30
CA PRO A 108 -15.95 -13.85 9.96
C PRO A 108 -14.70 -13.03 10.35
N GLN A 109 -13.72 -13.64 10.99
CA GLN A 109 -12.61 -12.91 11.61
C GLN A 109 -11.56 -12.40 10.62
N MET A 110 -11.24 -13.23 9.59
CA MET A 110 -10.10 -12.98 8.73
C MET A 110 -10.52 -12.32 7.43
N LYS A 111 -10.55 -11.00 7.46
CA LYS A 111 -10.86 -10.14 6.32
C LYS A 111 -10.15 -8.80 6.41
N ALA A 112 -9.84 -8.19 5.27
CA ALA A 112 -9.09 -6.95 5.20
C ALA A 112 -9.41 -6.15 3.93
N ARG A 113 -8.79 -4.98 3.80
CA ARG A 113 -9.06 -4.02 2.72
C ARG A 113 -7.78 -3.42 2.18
N ILE A 114 -7.81 -3.12 0.88
CA ILE A 114 -6.81 -2.28 0.21
C ILE A 114 -7.54 -1.03 -0.29
N VAL A 115 -7.14 0.14 0.18
CA VAL A 115 -7.71 1.42 -0.26
C VAL A 115 -6.76 2.06 -1.25
N VAL A 116 -7.23 2.20 -2.49
CA VAL A 116 -6.47 2.75 -3.61
C VAL A 116 -6.95 4.15 -3.94
N GLN A 117 -6.04 5.09 -3.96
CA GLN A 117 -6.29 6.48 -4.32
C GLN A 117 -5.88 6.80 -5.74
#